data_6884d739ba8a215bcbd177c2b71d06dc
#
_entry.id   6884d739ba8a215bcbd177c2b71d06dc
#
_cell.length_a   1.000
_cell.length_b   1.000
_cell.length_c   1.000
_cell.angle_alpha   90.00
_cell.angle_beta   90.00
_cell.angle_gamma   90.00
#
_symmetry.space_group_name_H-M   'P 1'
#
loop_
_entity.id
_entity.type
_entity.pdbx_description
1 polymer ?
#
loop_
_entity_poly.entity_id
_entity_poly.type
_entity_poly.pdbx_seq_one_letter_code
_entity_poly.pdbx_strand_id
1 'polypeptide(L)'
;MTKKRLQKIRSLIKKNEFDSLLISNPTNRRYVSGFTGSSGYLLITLKECRLCTDSRYSIQAEKESPEFEIITTDKKKPWPSILSEGLDIKTIAFESEDITVDILKYLESNTSLKWIPVSNLISTIRSIKDEKEIALIQKSIDITDNSFNTISETIKPGMTEKEISWELE
;
A
#
# COMPACT_ATOMS: atom_id res chain seq x y z
N MET A 1 10.39 0.32 -10.93
CA MET A 1 10.17 -0.02 -9.51
C MET A 1 8.93 -0.90 -9.35
N THR A 2 7.76 -0.42 -9.68
CA THR A 2 6.47 -1.14 -9.61
C THR A 2 6.48 -2.52 -10.29
N LYS A 3 6.99 -2.65 -11.51
CA LYS A 3 7.06 -3.95 -12.23
C LYS A 3 7.82 -5.03 -11.45
N LYS A 4 8.95 -4.71 -10.83
CA LYS A 4 9.71 -5.69 -10.00
C LYS A 4 8.92 -6.11 -8.76
N ARG A 5 8.18 -5.18 -8.12
CA ARG A 5 7.33 -5.46 -6.97
C ARG A 5 6.15 -6.35 -7.36
N LEU A 6 5.49 -6.05 -8.49
CA LEU A 6 4.43 -6.89 -9.04
C LEU A 6 4.92 -8.31 -9.35
N GLN A 7 6.12 -8.47 -9.91
CA GLN A 7 6.71 -9.80 -10.14
C GLN A 7 6.91 -10.59 -8.84
N LYS A 8 7.43 -9.95 -7.78
CA LYS A 8 7.57 -10.58 -6.46
C LYS A 8 6.21 -11.02 -5.90
N ILE A 9 5.18 -10.16 -6.01
CA ILE A 9 3.82 -10.48 -5.55
C ILE A 9 3.23 -11.64 -6.34
N ARG A 10 3.35 -11.63 -7.66
CA ARG A 10 2.90 -12.75 -8.52
C ARG A 10 3.59 -14.06 -8.18
N SER A 11 4.88 -14.01 -7.84
CA SER A 11 5.61 -15.20 -7.36
C SER A 11 5.03 -15.71 -6.03
N LEU A 12 4.62 -14.83 -5.11
CA LEU A 12 3.96 -15.21 -3.86
C LEU A 12 2.56 -15.79 -4.10
N ILE A 13 1.76 -15.18 -4.97
CA ILE A 13 0.44 -15.67 -5.38
C ILE A 13 0.59 -17.11 -5.90
N LYS A 14 1.52 -17.33 -6.84
CA LYS A 14 1.79 -18.65 -7.41
C LYS A 14 2.28 -19.67 -6.36
N LYS A 15 3.21 -19.26 -5.49
CA LYS A 15 3.78 -20.12 -4.44
C LYS A 15 2.73 -20.60 -3.43
N ASN A 16 1.76 -19.76 -3.11
CA ASN A 16 0.72 -20.06 -2.12
C ASN A 16 -0.60 -20.55 -2.75
N GLU A 17 -0.60 -20.78 -4.07
CA GLU A 17 -1.75 -21.30 -4.83
C GLU A 17 -3.03 -20.47 -4.69
N PHE A 18 -2.87 -19.13 -4.61
CA PHE A 18 -3.98 -18.19 -4.71
C PHE A 18 -4.22 -17.81 -6.18
N ASP A 19 -5.45 -17.41 -6.52
CA ASP A 19 -5.73 -16.81 -7.83
C ASP A 19 -5.38 -15.32 -7.84
N SER A 20 -5.56 -14.65 -6.68
CA SER A 20 -5.33 -13.23 -6.56
C SER A 20 -5.00 -12.79 -5.12
N LEU A 21 -4.51 -11.57 -4.98
CA LEU A 21 -4.23 -10.90 -3.71
C LEU A 21 -4.90 -9.53 -3.68
N LEU A 22 -5.74 -9.29 -2.67
CA LEU A 22 -6.28 -7.98 -2.31
C LEU A 22 -5.32 -7.28 -1.34
N ILE A 23 -4.91 -6.06 -1.70
CA ILE A 23 -4.11 -5.19 -0.84
C ILE A 23 -4.98 -4.01 -0.43
N SER A 24 -5.26 -3.90 0.86
CA SER A 24 -6.08 -2.86 1.48
C SER A 24 -5.25 -1.86 2.28
N ASN A 25 -4.18 -2.31 2.93
CA ASN A 25 -3.34 -1.47 3.76
C ASN A 25 -2.74 -0.29 2.98
N PRO A 26 -2.92 0.96 3.41
CA PRO A 26 -2.48 2.15 2.67
C PRO A 26 -0.98 2.18 2.37
N THR A 27 -0.15 1.76 3.32
CA THR A 27 1.31 1.73 3.15
C THR A 27 1.72 0.67 2.11
N ASN A 28 1.10 -0.52 2.16
CA ASN A 28 1.35 -1.59 1.20
C ASN A 28 0.82 -1.22 -0.19
N ARG A 29 -0.36 -0.61 -0.27
CA ARG A 29 -0.93 -0.08 -1.51
C ARG A 29 0.02 0.93 -2.17
N ARG A 30 0.48 1.95 -1.42
CA ARG A 30 1.45 2.92 -1.91
C ARG A 30 2.76 2.26 -2.36
N TYR A 31 3.28 1.34 -1.57
CA TYR A 31 4.50 0.61 -1.91
C TYR A 31 4.37 -0.13 -3.24
N VAL A 32 3.26 -0.82 -3.47
CA VAL A 32 3.07 -1.68 -4.64
C VAL A 32 2.70 -0.89 -5.89
N SER A 33 1.80 0.08 -5.80
CA SER A 33 1.26 0.81 -6.95
C SER A 33 1.89 2.19 -7.16
N GLY A 34 2.40 2.82 -6.12
CA GLY A 34 2.79 4.23 -6.10
C GLY A 34 1.64 5.16 -5.71
N PHE A 35 0.40 4.67 -5.64
CA PHE A 35 -0.78 5.47 -5.36
C PHE A 35 -0.76 6.07 -3.94
N THR A 36 -0.89 7.39 -3.85
CA THR A 36 -0.83 8.15 -2.61
C THR A 36 -2.21 8.59 -2.08
N GLY A 37 -3.29 8.32 -2.82
CA GLY A 37 -4.65 8.64 -2.39
C GLY A 37 -5.05 7.89 -1.11
N SER A 38 -5.92 8.49 -0.30
CA SER A 38 -6.31 7.94 1.01
C SER A 38 -7.29 6.76 0.92
N SER A 39 -7.99 6.59 -0.21
CA SER A 39 -9.00 5.53 -0.42
C SER A 39 -8.69 4.69 -1.64
N GLY A 40 -8.69 3.38 -1.49
CA GLY A 40 -8.53 2.45 -2.61
C GLY A 40 -8.07 1.06 -2.19
N TYR A 41 -8.22 0.12 -3.12
CA TYR A 41 -7.84 -1.29 -2.98
C TYR A 41 -7.12 -1.76 -4.23
N LEU A 42 -6.08 -2.58 -4.09
CA LEU A 42 -5.46 -3.24 -5.24
C LEU A 42 -5.90 -4.69 -5.31
N LEU A 43 -6.25 -5.15 -6.50
CA LEU A 43 -6.40 -6.56 -6.79
C LEU A 43 -5.33 -6.97 -7.80
N ILE A 44 -4.52 -7.93 -7.43
CA ILE A 44 -3.42 -8.42 -8.26
C ILE A 44 -3.64 -9.89 -8.54
N THR A 45 -3.68 -10.24 -9.82
CA THR A 45 -3.69 -11.63 -10.30
C THR A 45 -2.34 -11.96 -10.96
N LEU A 46 -2.19 -13.17 -11.44
CA LEU A 46 -0.99 -13.55 -12.20
C LEU A 46 -0.85 -12.75 -13.50
N LYS A 47 -1.96 -12.27 -14.09
CA LYS A 47 -1.99 -11.56 -15.36
C LYS A 47 -2.29 -10.08 -15.23
N GLU A 48 -3.25 -9.72 -14.38
CA GLU A 48 -3.81 -8.37 -14.29
C GLU A 48 -3.48 -7.71 -12.95
N CYS A 49 -3.59 -6.41 -12.91
CA CYS A 49 -3.53 -5.62 -11.69
C CYS A 49 -4.49 -4.43 -11.79
N ARG A 50 -5.37 -4.31 -10.81
CA ARG A 50 -6.42 -3.30 -10.74
C ARG A 50 -6.28 -2.45 -9.49
N LEU A 51 -6.55 -1.16 -9.63
CA LEU A 51 -6.68 -0.22 -8.52
C LEU A 51 -8.10 0.32 -8.50
N CYS A 52 -8.85 -0.08 -7.49
CA CYS A 52 -10.19 0.43 -7.24
C CYS A 52 -10.11 1.64 -6.31
N THR A 53 -10.67 2.77 -6.72
CA THR A 53 -10.74 3.99 -5.91
C THR A 53 -12.03 4.75 -6.21
N ASP A 54 -12.30 5.84 -5.49
CA ASP A 54 -13.45 6.69 -5.77
C ASP A 54 -13.13 7.80 -6.78
N SER A 55 -14.17 8.48 -7.29
CA SER A 55 -14.05 9.48 -8.36
C SER A 55 -13.15 10.67 -8.02
N ARG A 56 -12.89 10.96 -6.73
CA ARG A 56 -12.00 12.04 -6.31
C ARG A 56 -10.55 11.78 -6.68
N TYR A 57 -10.18 10.49 -6.80
CA TYR A 57 -8.81 10.05 -7.01
C TYR A 57 -8.56 9.44 -8.39
N SER A 58 -9.55 9.37 -9.29
CA SER A 58 -9.40 8.68 -10.58
C SER A 58 -8.23 9.23 -11.42
N ILE A 59 -8.16 10.55 -11.60
CA ILE A 59 -7.08 11.22 -12.36
C ILE A 59 -5.71 11.03 -11.68
N GLN A 60 -5.67 11.11 -10.35
CA GLN A 60 -4.45 10.89 -9.59
C GLN A 60 -3.97 9.44 -9.74
N ALA A 61 -4.89 8.47 -9.64
CA ALA A 61 -4.59 7.06 -9.76
C ALA A 61 -4.02 6.70 -11.15
N GLU A 62 -4.59 7.24 -12.22
CA GLU A 62 -4.06 7.07 -13.59
C GLU A 62 -2.62 7.57 -13.72
N LYS A 63 -2.34 8.74 -13.12
CA LYS A 63 -1.01 9.35 -13.17
C LYS A 63 0.02 8.61 -12.32
N GLU A 64 -0.35 8.21 -11.09
CA GLU A 64 0.57 7.61 -10.13
C GLU A 64 0.75 6.10 -10.31
N SER A 65 -0.24 5.42 -10.90
CA SER A 65 -0.28 3.96 -11.03
C SER A 65 -0.52 3.48 -12.46
N PRO A 66 0.31 3.88 -13.44
CA PRO A 66 0.10 3.58 -14.86
C PRO A 66 0.19 2.09 -15.20
N GLU A 67 0.66 1.24 -14.29
CA GLU A 67 0.71 -0.21 -14.46
C GLU A 67 -0.61 -0.90 -14.04
N PHE A 68 -1.57 -0.14 -13.51
CA PHE A 68 -2.84 -0.65 -12.99
C PHE A 68 -4.01 -0.20 -13.87
N GLU A 69 -4.96 -1.11 -14.09
CA GLU A 69 -6.29 -0.74 -14.56
C GLU A 69 -7.01 0.01 -13.44
N ILE A 70 -7.44 1.24 -13.71
CA ILE A 70 -8.11 2.07 -12.72
C ILE A 70 -9.62 1.81 -12.78
N ILE A 71 -10.16 1.32 -11.68
CA ILE A 71 -11.57 1.04 -11.49
C ILE A 71 -12.15 2.10 -10.56
N THR A 72 -13.07 2.91 -11.08
CA THR A 72 -13.76 3.90 -10.26
C THR A 72 -15.01 3.29 -9.65
N THR A 73 -15.14 3.36 -8.31
CA THR A 73 -16.35 2.92 -7.64
C THR A 73 -17.52 3.84 -7.98
N ASP A 74 -18.65 3.24 -8.29
CA ASP A 74 -19.93 3.93 -8.36
C ASP A 74 -20.86 3.43 -7.23
N LYS A 75 -21.90 4.21 -6.92
CA LYS A 75 -22.85 3.84 -5.87
C LYS A 75 -23.80 2.70 -6.27
N LYS A 76 -23.76 2.25 -7.53
CA LYS A 76 -24.71 1.27 -8.08
C LYS A 76 -24.27 -0.17 -7.83
N LYS A 77 -22.97 -0.42 -7.78
CA LYS A 77 -22.44 -1.78 -7.56
C LYS A 77 -21.46 -1.76 -6.36
N PRO A 78 -21.48 -2.82 -5.53
CA PRO A 78 -20.46 -2.99 -4.48
C PRO A 78 -19.06 -3.07 -5.10
N TRP A 79 -18.11 -2.32 -4.51
CA TRP A 79 -16.73 -2.27 -5.04
C TRP A 79 -16.03 -3.64 -5.16
N PRO A 80 -16.29 -4.64 -4.29
CA PRO A 80 -15.66 -5.96 -4.45
C PRO A 80 -16.10 -6.66 -5.74
N SER A 81 -17.38 -6.55 -6.09
CA SER A 81 -17.91 -7.11 -7.33
C SER A 81 -17.32 -6.44 -8.56
N ILE A 82 -17.21 -5.09 -8.54
CA ILE A 82 -16.63 -4.32 -9.66
C ILE A 82 -15.15 -4.69 -9.83
N LEU A 83 -14.41 -4.76 -8.72
CA LEU A 83 -12.97 -5.01 -8.72
C LEU A 83 -12.61 -6.39 -9.32
N SER A 84 -13.46 -7.39 -9.10
CA SER A 84 -13.28 -8.75 -9.61
C SER A 84 -14.06 -9.05 -10.90
N GLU A 85 -14.82 -8.10 -11.43
CA GLU A 85 -15.66 -8.30 -12.62
C GLU A 85 -14.83 -8.73 -13.84
N GLY A 86 -15.25 -9.81 -14.51
CA GLY A 86 -14.58 -10.33 -15.71
C GLY A 86 -13.27 -11.09 -15.46
N LEU A 87 -12.87 -11.28 -14.21
CA LEU A 87 -11.70 -12.08 -13.84
C LEU A 87 -12.08 -13.55 -13.66
N ASP A 88 -11.29 -14.46 -14.23
CA ASP A 88 -11.41 -15.91 -13.97
C ASP A 88 -10.60 -16.26 -12.71
N ILE A 89 -11.19 -15.96 -11.54
CA ILE A 89 -10.62 -16.22 -10.22
C ILE A 89 -11.66 -16.88 -9.31
N LYS A 90 -11.21 -17.73 -8.39
CA LYS A 90 -12.04 -18.42 -7.39
C LYS A 90 -11.64 -18.03 -5.98
N THR A 91 -10.37 -17.66 -5.80
CA THR A 91 -9.79 -17.36 -4.49
C THR A 91 -9.17 -15.98 -4.47
N ILE A 92 -9.40 -15.24 -3.39
CA ILE A 92 -8.73 -13.96 -3.10
C ILE A 92 -8.06 -14.07 -1.74
N ALA A 93 -6.73 -14.00 -1.71
CA ALA A 93 -6.00 -13.76 -0.48
C ALA A 93 -6.15 -12.28 -0.08
N PHE A 94 -6.23 -11.97 1.20
CA PHE A 94 -6.37 -10.59 1.70
C PHE A 94 -5.55 -10.36 2.96
N GLU A 95 -5.16 -9.10 3.21
CA GLU A 95 -4.39 -8.69 4.38
C GLU A 95 -5.24 -8.76 5.65
N SER A 96 -5.08 -9.85 6.43
CA SER A 96 -5.85 -10.08 7.66
C SER A 96 -5.54 -9.07 8.78
N GLU A 97 -4.44 -8.34 8.67
CA GLU A 97 -4.02 -7.32 9.62
C GLU A 97 -4.75 -5.98 9.39
N ASP A 98 -5.39 -5.81 8.24
CA ASP A 98 -6.03 -4.55 7.84
C ASP A 98 -7.54 -4.71 7.62
N ILE A 99 -7.98 -5.85 7.07
CA ILE A 99 -9.39 -6.14 6.84
C ILE A 99 -10.07 -6.53 8.16
N THR A 100 -11.03 -5.70 8.60
CA THR A 100 -11.85 -6.01 9.78
C THR A 100 -12.85 -7.13 9.49
N VAL A 101 -13.39 -7.75 10.54
CA VAL A 101 -14.43 -8.78 10.40
C VAL A 101 -15.68 -8.25 9.66
N ASP A 102 -16.06 -7.01 9.89
CA ASP A 102 -17.20 -6.40 9.22
C ASP A 102 -16.94 -6.18 7.72
N ILE A 103 -15.73 -5.74 7.36
CA ILE A 103 -15.31 -5.65 5.96
C ILE A 103 -15.31 -7.04 5.32
N LEU A 104 -14.77 -8.06 5.99
CA LEU A 104 -14.76 -9.42 5.47
C LEU A 104 -16.18 -9.94 5.19
N LYS A 105 -17.12 -9.77 6.13
CA LYS A 105 -18.53 -10.12 5.91
C LYS A 105 -19.13 -9.39 4.72
N TYR A 106 -18.79 -8.12 4.55
CA TYR A 106 -19.22 -7.35 3.39
C TYR A 106 -18.64 -7.91 2.08
N LEU A 107 -17.35 -8.30 2.05
CA LEU A 107 -16.71 -8.93 0.91
C LEU A 107 -17.39 -10.25 0.54
N GLU A 108 -17.61 -11.13 1.51
CA GLU A 108 -18.26 -12.43 1.34
C GLU A 108 -19.72 -12.32 0.88
N SER A 109 -20.45 -11.31 1.37
CA SER A 109 -21.85 -11.10 0.97
C SER A 109 -22.02 -10.49 -0.43
N ASN A 110 -20.97 -9.90 -0.98
CA ASN A 110 -21.01 -9.23 -2.29
C ASN A 110 -20.24 -9.97 -3.40
N THR A 111 -19.65 -11.12 -3.09
CA THR A 111 -18.96 -11.97 -4.08
C THR A 111 -19.16 -13.43 -3.75
N SER A 112 -19.11 -14.30 -4.74
CA SER A 112 -19.10 -15.77 -4.56
C SER A 112 -17.67 -16.33 -4.44
N LEU A 113 -16.67 -15.47 -4.22
CA LEU A 113 -15.26 -15.83 -4.17
C LEU A 113 -14.87 -16.33 -2.77
N LYS A 114 -13.91 -17.23 -2.71
CA LYS A 114 -13.35 -17.69 -1.44
C LYS A 114 -12.28 -16.70 -0.96
N TRP A 115 -12.50 -16.12 0.21
CA TRP A 115 -11.59 -15.19 0.86
C TRP A 115 -10.62 -15.94 1.79
N ILE A 116 -9.31 -15.71 1.62
CA ILE A 116 -8.26 -16.40 2.36
C ILE A 116 -7.44 -15.37 3.14
N PRO A 117 -7.50 -15.37 4.48
CA PRO A 117 -6.70 -14.46 5.28
C PRO A 117 -5.22 -14.81 5.18
N VAL A 118 -4.39 -13.79 4.93
CA VAL A 118 -2.93 -13.92 4.93
C VAL A 118 -2.32 -12.76 5.70
N SER A 119 -1.22 -13.04 6.39
CA SER A 119 -0.50 -12.03 7.16
C SER A 119 0.94 -11.87 6.67
N ASN A 120 1.48 -10.67 6.84
CA ASN A 120 2.87 -10.34 6.58
C ASN A 120 3.40 -10.55 5.14
N LEU A 121 2.55 -10.83 4.13
CA LEU A 121 3.04 -11.10 2.76
C LEU A 121 3.77 -9.88 2.17
N ILE A 122 3.16 -8.71 2.23
CA ILE A 122 3.74 -7.50 1.66
C ILE A 122 4.81 -6.91 2.57
N SER A 123 4.63 -6.97 3.89
CA SER A 123 5.63 -6.51 4.86
C SER A 123 6.94 -7.27 4.72
N THR A 124 6.90 -8.57 4.45
CA THR A 124 8.09 -9.39 4.17
C THR A 124 8.82 -8.92 2.90
N ILE A 125 8.11 -8.56 1.84
CA ILE A 125 8.75 -7.98 0.63
C ILE A 125 9.37 -6.61 0.95
N ARG A 126 8.68 -5.76 1.74
CA ARG A 126 9.12 -4.43 2.13
C ARG A 126 10.28 -4.44 3.14
N SER A 127 10.48 -5.53 3.86
CA SER A 127 11.61 -5.64 4.80
C SER A 127 12.96 -5.57 4.09
N ILE A 128 13.03 -6.01 2.83
CA ILE A 128 14.23 -5.94 2.00
C ILE A 128 14.11 -4.71 1.10
N LYS A 129 14.88 -3.66 1.44
CA LYS A 129 14.87 -2.37 0.74
C LYS A 129 15.63 -2.47 -0.57
N ASP A 130 15.12 -1.81 -1.61
CA ASP A 130 15.87 -1.63 -2.85
C ASP A 130 16.84 -0.44 -2.75
N GLU A 131 17.75 -0.30 -3.72
CA GLU A 131 18.79 0.74 -3.72
C GLU A 131 18.22 2.16 -3.62
N LYS A 132 17.05 2.43 -4.24
CA LYS A 132 16.40 3.74 -4.17
C LYS A 132 15.80 3.99 -2.80
N GLU A 133 15.23 2.96 -2.17
CA GLU A 133 14.70 3.04 -0.80
C GLU A 133 15.84 3.27 0.19
N ILE A 134 16.97 2.57 0.02
CA ILE A 134 18.19 2.78 0.85
C ILE A 134 18.69 4.20 0.69
N ALA A 135 18.79 4.72 -0.53
CA ALA A 135 19.25 6.09 -0.77
C ALA A 135 18.33 7.15 -0.13
N LEU A 136 17.00 6.93 -0.15
CA LEU A 136 16.05 7.83 0.52
C LEU A 136 16.16 7.76 2.04
N ILE A 137 16.33 6.57 2.60
CA ILE A 137 16.55 6.37 4.03
C ILE A 137 17.84 7.07 4.46
N GLN A 138 18.93 6.86 3.72
CA GLN A 138 20.20 7.52 4.01
C GLN A 138 20.06 9.04 4.00
N LYS A 139 19.41 9.61 2.98
CA LYS A 139 19.16 11.05 2.93
C LYS A 139 18.37 11.55 4.14
N SER A 140 17.39 10.77 4.61
CA SER A 140 16.61 11.11 5.81
C SER A 140 17.49 11.08 7.07
N ILE A 141 18.37 10.08 7.18
CA ILE A 141 19.35 9.97 8.28
C ILE A 141 20.28 11.19 8.26
N ASP A 142 20.85 11.53 7.10
CA ASP A 142 21.76 12.65 6.95
C ASP A 142 21.13 13.99 7.40
N ILE A 143 19.83 14.18 7.07
CA ILE A 143 19.07 15.37 7.52
C ILE A 143 18.92 15.34 9.04
N THR A 144 18.56 14.22 9.63
CA THR A 144 18.36 14.08 11.08
C THR A 144 19.68 14.31 11.82
N ASP A 145 20.78 13.72 11.36
CA ASP A 145 22.11 13.86 11.96
C ASP A 145 22.60 15.31 11.89
N ASN A 146 22.40 15.97 10.74
CA ASN A 146 22.76 17.39 10.58
C ASN A 146 21.94 18.28 11.50
N SER A 147 20.63 18.04 11.62
CA SER A 147 19.75 18.79 12.54
C SER A 147 20.19 18.59 14.00
N PHE A 148 20.48 17.34 14.38
CA PHE A 148 20.96 17.03 15.73
C PHE A 148 22.30 17.72 16.05
N ASN A 149 23.25 17.66 15.12
CA ASN A 149 24.56 18.32 15.29
C ASN A 149 24.38 19.83 15.43
N THR A 150 23.56 20.46 14.60
CA THR A 150 23.29 21.90 14.68
C THR A 150 22.69 22.30 16.02
N ILE A 151 21.65 21.60 16.48
CA ILE A 151 20.99 21.93 17.74
C ILE A 151 21.92 21.67 18.94
N SER A 152 22.74 20.61 18.90
CA SER A 152 23.66 20.28 19.99
C SER A 152 24.68 21.40 20.27
N GLU A 153 25.05 22.18 19.25
CA GLU A 153 25.94 23.33 19.39
C GLU A 153 25.25 24.59 19.95
N THR A 154 23.91 24.65 19.83
CA THR A 154 23.10 25.82 20.26
C THR A 154 22.51 25.67 21.66
N ILE A 155 22.38 24.46 22.17
CA ILE A 155 21.83 24.19 23.51
C ILE A 155 22.71 24.80 24.60
N LYS A 156 22.06 25.58 25.48
CA LYS A 156 22.72 26.22 26.64
C LYS A 156 21.95 25.93 27.92
N PRO A 157 22.64 25.90 29.08
CA PRO A 157 21.97 25.82 30.35
C PRO A 157 20.93 26.93 30.50
N GLY A 158 19.71 26.56 30.91
CA GLY A 158 18.58 27.48 31.10
C GLY A 158 17.58 27.49 29.93
N MET A 159 17.89 26.88 28.80
CA MET A 159 16.91 26.68 27.71
C MET A 159 15.86 25.67 28.15
N THR A 160 14.61 25.93 27.78
CA THR A 160 13.49 25.01 27.97
C THR A 160 13.40 24.01 26.81
N GLU A 161 12.76 22.85 27.06
CA GLU A 161 12.48 21.85 26.00
C GLU A 161 11.73 22.46 24.81
N LYS A 162 10.82 23.41 25.07
CA LYS A 162 10.04 24.10 24.05
C LYS A 162 10.91 24.97 23.14
N GLU A 163 11.88 25.69 23.69
CA GLU A 163 12.83 26.49 22.93
C GLU A 163 13.71 25.59 22.05
N ILE A 164 14.19 24.47 22.60
CA ILE A 164 14.98 23.49 21.83
C ILE A 164 14.14 22.87 20.70
N SER A 165 12.90 22.51 20.99
CA SER A 165 11.97 21.95 19.96
C SER A 165 11.73 22.95 18.81
N TRP A 166 11.57 24.22 19.13
CA TRP A 166 11.38 25.29 18.16
C TRP A 166 12.61 25.52 17.25
N GLU A 167 13.81 25.36 17.80
CA GLU A 167 15.06 25.49 17.03
C GLU A 167 15.31 24.29 16.09
N LEU A 168 14.61 23.15 16.33
CA LEU A 168 14.67 21.95 15.48
C LEU A 168 13.70 21.99 14.29
N GLU A 169 12.67 22.83 14.30
CA GLU A 169 11.66 22.97 13.25
C GLU A 169 12.12 23.96 12.16
#